data_f6aa12750079c0c8d2a89cc83c0bb79c
#
_entry.id   f6aa12750079c0c8d2a89cc83c0bb79c
#
_cell.length_a   1.000
_cell.length_b   1.000
_cell.length_c   1.000
_cell.angle_alpha   90.00
_cell.angle_beta   90.00
_cell.angle_gamma   90.00
#
_symmetry.space_group_name_H-M   'P 1'
#
loop_
_entity.id
_entity.type
_entity.pdbx_description
1 polymer ?
#
loop_
_entity_poly.entity_id
_entity_poly.type
_entity_poly.pdbx_seq_one_letter_code
_entity_poly.pdbx_strand_id
1 'polypeptide(L)'
;MKERLDVILVEQGYAPSREKAKAIIMSGNVYVNGQKEDKAGTGFDVSKIKLEVRDHTMKYVSRGGLKLEKAMEQWGFLLDGMICMDIGASTGGFTDCMLQNGATKVYSVDVGQGQLAWKLRNDERVVCMEQTNFRYVTPEDIPDALDFASVDVSFISLTKILIPARNLLKAGGRWYV
;
A
#
# COMPACT_ATOMS: atom_id res chain seq x y z
N MET A 1 -29.48 9.33 -2.69
CA MET A 1 -29.44 7.94 -3.24
C MET A 1 -28.85 7.02 -2.19
N LYS A 2 -29.41 5.82 -2.01
CA LYS A 2 -28.88 4.86 -1.03
C LYS A 2 -27.81 3.99 -1.67
N GLU A 3 -26.72 3.85 -0.99
CA GLU A 3 -25.57 3.06 -1.41
C GLU A 3 -25.22 2.01 -0.35
N ARG A 4 -24.72 0.87 -0.78
CA ARG A 4 -24.40 -0.24 0.14
C ARG A 4 -23.20 0.13 1.03
N LEU A 5 -23.26 -0.28 2.27
CA LEU A 5 -22.20 0.03 3.24
C LEU A 5 -20.82 -0.48 2.81
N ASP A 6 -20.74 -1.69 2.22
CA ASP A 6 -19.47 -2.23 1.71
C ASP A 6 -18.88 -1.39 0.57
N VAL A 7 -19.71 -0.80 -0.26
CA VAL A 7 -19.29 0.12 -1.33
C VAL A 7 -18.83 1.44 -0.74
N ILE A 8 -19.59 2.01 0.18
CA ILE A 8 -19.26 3.27 0.87
C ILE A 8 -17.89 3.18 1.55
N LEU A 9 -17.57 2.08 2.22
CA LEU A 9 -16.28 1.90 2.87
C LEU A 9 -15.12 1.91 1.87
N VAL A 10 -15.31 1.31 0.70
CA VAL A 10 -14.28 1.31 -0.35
C VAL A 10 -14.11 2.71 -0.93
N GLU A 11 -15.19 3.39 -1.27
CA GLU A 11 -15.16 4.72 -1.87
C GLU A 11 -14.57 5.79 -0.94
N GLN A 12 -14.81 5.65 0.35
CA GLN A 12 -14.24 6.56 1.36
C GLN A 12 -12.83 6.16 1.83
N GLY A 13 -12.26 5.11 1.26
CA GLY A 13 -10.87 4.70 1.53
C GLY A 13 -10.67 3.91 2.82
N TYR A 14 -11.73 3.43 3.47
CA TYR A 14 -11.61 2.58 4.67
C TYR A 14 -11.23 1.15 4.38
N ALA A 15 -11.45 0.68 3.15
CA ALA A 15 -11.10 -0.66 2.73
C ALA A 15 -10.62 -0.68 1.27
N PRO A 16 -9.63 -1.52 0.92
CA PRO A 16 -9.10 -1.60 -0.44
C PRO A 16 -10.00 -2.38 -1.40
N SER A 17 -10.94 -3.16 -0.89
CA SER A 17 -11.88 -3.94 -1.69
C SER A 17 -13.19 -4.18 -0.93
N ARG A 18 -14.24 -4.53 -1.66
CA ARG A 18 -15.54 -4.87 -1.04
C ARG A 18 -15.45 -6.09 -0.12
N GLU A 19 -14.61 -7.06 -0.42
CA GLU A 19 -14.40 -8.22 0.45
C GLU A 19 -13.79 -7.82 1.79
N LYS A 20 -12.79 -6.94 1.76
CA LYS A 20 -12.19 -6.42 3.00
C LYS A 20 -13.16 -5.50 3.75
N ALA A 21 -13.94 -4.70 3.03
CA ALA A 21 -15.01 -3.91 3.63
C ALA A 21 -16.01 -4.79 4.38
N LYS A 22 -16.45 -5.89 3.77
CA LYS A 22 -17.33 -6.87 4.42
C LYS A 22 -16.72 -7.45 5.69
N ALA A 23 -15.42 -7.80 5.65
CA ALA A 23 -14.73 -8.33 6.83
C ALA A 23 -14.68 -7.30 7.97
N ILE A 24 -14.41 -6.04 7.68
CA ILE A 24 -14.42 -4.94 8.67
C ILE A 24 -15.82 -4.78 9.28
N ILE A 25 -16.85 -4.78 8.44
CA ILE A 25 -18.24 -4.66 8.88
C ILE A 25 -18.63 -5.84 9.76
N MET A 26 -18.35 -7.05 9.34
CA MET A 26 -18.68 -8.28 10.08
C MET A 26 -17.91 -8.42 11.39
N SER A 27 -16.73 -7.83 11.51
CA SER A 27 -15.96 -7.81 12.77
C SER A 27 -16.56 -6.87 13.82
N GLY A 28 -17.55 -6.07 13.45
CA GLY A 28 -18.25 -5.17 14.36
C GLY A 28 -17.54 -3.84 14.60
N ASN A 29 -16.69 -3.42 13.70
CA ASN A 29 -15.91 -2.19 13.82
C ASN A 29 -16.51 -0.98 13.09
N VAL A 30 -17.66 -1.15 12.44
CA VAL A 30 -18.33 -0.08 11.69
C VAL A 30 -19.56 0.41 12.43
N TYR A 31 -19.64 1.73 12.58
CA TYR A 31 -20.77 2.42 13.22
C TYR A 31 -21.33 3.46 12.26
N VAL A 32 -22.64 3.47 12.13
CA VAL A 32 -23.39 4.46 11.35
C VAL A 32 -24.30 5.24 12.29
N ASN A 33 -24.12 6.55 12.35
CA ASN A 33 -24.85 7.42 13.28
C ASN A 33 -24.77 6.95 14.75
N GLY A 34 -23.61 6.41 15.15
CA GLY A 34 -23.37 5.90 16.50
C GLY A 34 -23.89 4.49 16.78
N GLN A 35 -24.57 3.86 15.82
CA GLN A 35 -25.06 2.49 15.94
C GLN A 35 -24.16 1.53 15.17
N LYS A 36 -23.82 0.41 15.81
CA LYS A 36 -23.05 -0.66 15.18
C LYS A 36 -23.82 -1.27 14.01
N GLU A 37 -23.15 -1.40 12.88
CA GLU A 37 -23.71 -2.03 11.69
C GLU A 37 -22.88 -3.26 11.30
N ASP A 38 -23.52 -4.41 11.18
CA ASP A 38 -22.87 -5.69 10.88
C ASP A 38 -23.26 -6.27 9.51
N LYS A 39 -24.15 -5.58 8.79
CA LYS A 39 -24.63 -6.02 7.47
C LYS A 39 -24.05 -5.19 6.34
N ALA A 40 -23.14 -5.77 5.59
CA ALA A 40 -22.45 -5.12 4.48
C ALA A 40 -23.38 -4.62 3.36
N GLY A 41 -24.52 -5.27 3.19
CA GLY A 41 -25.48 -4.92 2.15
C GLY A 41 -26.48 -3.83 2.53
N THR A 42 -26.49 -3.35 3.77
CA THR A 42 -27.39 -2.28 4.22
C THR A 42 -27.12 -1.00 3.42
N GLY A 43 -28.19 -0.41 2.90
CA GLY A 43 -28.11 0.82 2.10
C GLY A 43 -28.27 2.08 2.94
N PHE A 44 -27.34 3.01 2.78
CA PHE A 44 -27.36 4.31 3.44
C PHE A 44 -27.25 5.46 2.45
N ASP A 45 -27.85 6.58 2.79
CA ASP A 45 -27.62 7.84 2.06
C ASP A 45 -26.37 8.51 2.62
N VAL A 46 -25.30 8.49 1.84
CA VAL A 46 -23.98 8.96 2.24
C VAL A 46 -24.03 10.40 2.77
N SER A 47 -24.90 11.23 2.21
CA SER A 47 -25.04 12.64 2.63
C SER A 47 -25.69 12.81 4.00
N LYS A 48 -26.28 11.76 4.56
CA LYS A 48 -27.10 11.81 5.79
C LYS A 48 -26.53 10.96 6.92
N ILE A 49 -25.40 10.30 6.72
CA ILE A 49 -24.82 9.45 7.74
C ILE A 49 -23.50 9.99 8.25
N LYS A 50 -23.25 9.73 9.52
CA LYS A 50 -21.93 9.85 10.13
C LYS A 50 -21.34 8.44 10.23
N LEU A 51 -20.35 8.16 9.40
CA LEU A 51 -19.66 6.88 9.38
C LEU A 51 -18.45 6.92 10.32
N GLU A 52 -18.32 5.90 11.15
CA GLU A 52 -17.18 5.71 12.02
C GLU A 52 -16.67 4.28 11.88
N VAL A 53 -15.40 4.12 11.55
CA VAL A 53 -14.73 2.82 11.45
C VAL A 53 -13.69 2.73 12.55
N ARG A 54 -13.88 1.79 13.46
CA ARG A 54 -13.03 1.56 14.64
C ARG A 54 -12.05 0.42 14.44
N ASP A 55 -11.80 0.05 13.19
CA ASP A 55 -10.83 -1.00 12.87
C ASP A 55 -9.41 -0.44 12.95
N HIS A 56 -8.72 -0.80 14.00
CA HIS A 56 -7.31 -0.51 14.19
C HIS A 56 -6.42 -1.71 13.78
N THR A 57 -7.01 -2.76 13.22
CA THR A 57 -6.27 -3.98 12.86
C THR A 57 -5.50 -3.83 11.55
N MET A 58 -5.91 -2.88 10.69
CA MET A 58 -5.21 -2.59 9.44
C MET A 58 -4.46 -1.26 9.52
N LYS A 59 -3.27 -1.32 10.09
CA LYS A 59 -2.33 -0.18 10.14
C LYS A 59 -1.91 0.28 8.74
N TYR A 60 -1.83 -0.65 7.81
CA TYR A 60 -1.44 -0.44 6.42
C TYR A 60 -2.54 -0.90 5.47
N VAL A 61 -2.48 -0.45 4.21
CA VAL A 61 -3.47 -0.82 3.17
C VAL A 61 -3.55 -2.32 2.89
N SER A 62 -2.54 -3.09 3.29
CA SER A 62 -2.55 -4.55 3.28
C SER A 62 -1.65 -5.13 4.38
N ARG A 63 -1.79 -6.43 4.65
CA ARG A 63 -0.95 -7.16 5.61
C ARG A 63 0.54 -7.17 5.23
N GLY A 64 0.86 -6.95 3.95
CA GLY A 64 2.24 -6.84 3.49
C GLY A 64 3.04 -5.79 4.26
N GLY A 65 2.41 -4.66 4.61
CA GLY A 65 3.04 -3.61 5.39
C GLY A 65 3.56 -4.07 6.75
N LEU A 66 2.90 -5.03 7.38
CA LEU A 66 3.33 -5.63 8.65
C LEU A 66 4.62 -6.44 8.50
N LYS A 67 4.85 -7.05 7.35
CA LYS A 67 6.11 -7.76 7.08
C LYS A 67 7.29 -6.81 7.06
N LEU A 68 7.16 -5.69 6.38
CA LEU A 68 8.21 -4.67 6.33
C LEU A 68 8.43 -4.02 7.70
N GLU A 69 7.35 -3.70 8.42
CA GLU A 69 7.42 -3.17 9.79
C GLU A 69 8.23 -4.09 10.70
N LYS A 70 7.94 -5.39 10.66
CA LYS A 70 8.66 -6.39 11.45
C LYS A 70 10.13 -6.48 11.06
N ALA A 71 10.45 -6.40 9.78
CA ALA A 71 11.83 -6.38 9.32
C ALA A 71 12.59 -5.15 9.84
N MET A 72 11.95 -3.99 9.82
CA MET A 72 12.51 -2.74 10.35
C MET A 72 12.80 -2.85 11.85
N GLU A 73 11.87 -3.40 12.62
CA GLU A 73 12.04 -3.64 14.05
C GLU A 73 13.18 -4.62 14.34
N GLN A 74 13.22 -5.73 13.60
CA GLN A 74 14.18 -6.80 13.83
C GLN A 74 15.61 -6.39 13.45
N TRP A 75 15.79 -5.64 12.40
CA TRP A 75 17.12 -5.25 11.88
C TRP A 75 17.48 -3.80 12.16
N GLY A 76 16.61 -3.05 12.81
CA GLY A 76 16.89 -1.71 13.31
C GLY A 76 17.20 -0.66 12.26
N PHE A 77 16.62 -0.76 11.05
CA PHE A 77 16.81 0.27 10.05
C PHE A 77 15.64 1.25 10.01
N LEU A 78 15.92 2.48 9.63
CA LEU A 78 14.95 3.57 9.52
C LEU A 78 14.87 4.04 8.07
N LEU A 79 13.68 4.49 7.67
CA LEU A 79 13.40 5.00 6.32
C LEU A 79 13.19 6.51 6.28
N ASP A 80 13.34 7.19 7.41
CA ASP A 80 13.10 8.62 7.51
C ASP A 80 13.98 9.41 6.52
N GLY A 81 13.34 10.26 5.73
CA GLY A 81 14.02 11.07 4.71
C GLY A 81 14.53 10.30 3.49
N MET A 82 14.25 9.01 3.37
CA MET A 82 14.78 8.17 2.30
C MET A 82 13.91 8.18 1.04
N ILE A 83 14.55 7.98 -0.11
CA ILE A 83 13.91 7.69 -1.39
C ILE A 83 13.92 6.17 -1.57
N CYS A 84 12.74 5.59 -1.70
CA CYS A 84 12.53 4.16 -1.69
C CYS A 84 11.87 3.65 -2.97
N MET A 85 11.97 2.36 -3.21
CA MET A 85 11.24 1.66 -4.26
C MET A 85 10.60 0.41 -3.70
N ASP A 86 9.34 0.18 -4.06
CA ASP A 86 8.57 -1.01 -3.75
C ASP A 86 8.37 -1.82 -5.04
N ILE A 87 9.13 -2.90 -5.17
CA ILE A 87 9.12 -3.76 -6.35
C ILE A 87 8.14 -4.89 -6.10
N GLY A 88 7.10 -4.97 -6.92
CA GLY A 88 5.96 -5.84 -6.69
C GLY A 88 4.95 -5.22 -5.72
N ALA A 89 4.66 -3.93 -5.90
CA ALA A 89 3.89 -3.12 -4.96
C ALA A 89 2.48 -3.66 -4.69
N SER A 90 1.81 -4.23 -5.68
CA SER A 90 0.43 -4.74 -5.57
C SER A 90 -0.49 -3.66 -4.99
N THR A 91 -1.20 -3.92 -3.89
CA THR A 91 -2.05 -2.93 -3.22
C THR A 91 -1.27 -1.82 -2.50
N GLY A 92 0.02 -2.01 -2.27
CA GLY A 92 0.91 -1.00 -1.71
C GLY A 92 1.16 -1.10 -0.21
N GLY A 93 1.05 -2.29 0.38
CA GLY A 93 1.33 -2.48 1.81
C GLY A 93 2.73 -2.03 2.22
N PHE A 94 3.74 -2.39 1.45
CA PHE A 94 5.12 -1.94 1.70
C PHE A 94 5.28 -0.45 1.46
N THR A 95 4.71 0.07 0.37
CA THR A 95 4.69 1.52 0.09
C THR A 95 4.10 2.31 1.26
N ASP A 96 2.95 1.90 1.76
CA ASP A 96 2.28 2.55 2.89
C ASP A 96 3.14 2.50 4.16
N CYS A 97 3.76 1.36 4.44
CA CYS A 97 4.70 1.23 5.55
C CYS A 97 5.89 2.18 5.41
N MET A 98 6.48 2.28 4.22
CA MET A 98 7.60 3.20 3.95
C MET A 98 7.20 4.65 4.21
N LEU A 99 6.02 5.07 3.73
CA LEU A 99 5.53 6.44 3.91
C LEU A 99 5.23 6.75 5.38
N GLN A 100 4.62 5.83 6.10
CA GLN A 100 4.33 6.01 7.54
C GLN A 100 5.61 6.05 8.39
N ASN A 101 6.72 5.49 7.90
CA ASN A 101 8.02 5.54 8.53
C ASN A 101 8.93 6.66 7.99
N GLY A 102 8.36 7.64 7.32
CA GLY A 102 9.03 8.89 6.98
C GLY A 102 9.73 8.94 5.63
N ALA A 103 9.54 7.94 4.74
CA ALA A 103 10.08 8.02 3.38
C ALA A 103 9.59 9.29 2.67
N THR A 104 10.49 9.99 1.99
CA THR A 104 10.16 11.23 1.28
C THR A 104 9.59 10.97 -0.10
N LYS A 105 9.93 9.84 -0.71
CA LYS A 105 9.45 9.41 -2.02
C LYS A 105 9.49 7.91 -2.15
N VAL A 106 8.46 7.32 -2.73
CA VAL A 106 8.38 5.88 -3.00
C VAL A 106 7.95 5.63 -4.44
N TYR A 107 8.78 4.90 -5.17
CA TYR A 107 8.43 4.36 -6.48
C TYR A 107 7.74 3.01 -6.28
N SER A 108 6.44 2.96 -6.62
CA SER A 108 5.65 1.73 -6.50
C SER A 108 5.54 1.05 -7.85
N VAL A 109 6.31 0.00 -8.05
CA VAL A 109 6.46 -0.71 -9.34
C VAL A 109 5.70 -2.02 -9.32
N ASP A 110 4.84 -2.24 -10.31
CA ASP A 110 4.09 -3.49 -10.47
C ASP A 110 3.84 -3.79 -11.95
N VAL A 111 3.77 -5.06 -12.28
CA VAL A 111 3.39 -5.51 -13.63
C VAL A 111 1.88 -5.39 -13.88
N GLY A 112 1.08 -5.39 -12.82
CA GLY A 112 -0.36 -5.25 -12.88
C GLY A 112 -0.83 -3.82 -13.10
N GLN A 113 -2.13 -3.66 -13.21
CA GLN A 113 -2.79 -2.37 -13.39
C GLN A 113 -3.93 -2.21 -12.37
N GLY A 114 -4.09 -0.99 -11.85
CA GLY A 114 -5.22 -0.63 -11.00
C GLY A 114 -5.23 -1.27 -9.62
N GLN A 115 -4.12 -1.87 -9.16
CA GLN A 115 -4.04 -2.58 -7.89
C GLN A 115 -3.65 -1.69 -6.72
N LEU A 116 -2.86 -0.64 -6.97
CA LEU A 116 -2.39 0.25 -5.92
C LEU A 116 -3.57 0.97 -5.25
N ALA A 117 -3.62 0.94 -3.92
CA ALA A 117 -4.70 1.57 -3.17
C ALA A 117 -4.85 3.06 -3.51
N TRP A 118 -6.08 3.52 -3.62
CA TRP A 118 -6.41 4.89 -4.02
C TRP A 118 -5.70 5.96 -3.18
N LYS A 119 -5.66 5.77 -1.87
CA LYS A 119 -4.94 6.64 -0.94
C LYS A 119 -3.48 6.85 -1.34
N LEU A 120 -2.81 5.79 -1.83
CA LEU A 120 -1.41 5.84 -2.23
C LEU A 120 -1.23 6.48 -3.61
N ARG A 121 -2.17 6.24 -4.54
CA ARG A 121 -2.16 6.90 -5.86
C ARG A 121 -2.23 8.41 -5.76
N ASN A 122 -2.93 8.91 -4.76
CA ASN A 122 -3.12 10.35 -4.54
C ASN A 122 -2.09 10.96 -3.59
N ASP A 123 -1.18 10.19 -3.06
CA ASP A 123 -0.09 10.71 -2.24
C ASP A 123 1.02 11.28 -3.14
N GLU A 124 1.37 12.54 -2.94
CA GLU A 124 2.39 13.25 -3.73
C GLU A 124 3.77 12.60 -3.65
N ARG A 125 4.04 11.85 -2.58
CA ARG A 125 5.30 11.13 -2.38
C ARG A 125 5.39 9.84 -3.17
N VAL A 126 4.28 9.36 -3.74
CA VAL A 126 4.21 8.09 -4.46
C VAL A 126 4.30 8.32 -5.97
N VAL A 127 5.24 7.64 -6.61
CA VAL A 127 5.31 7.51 -8.07
C VAL A 127 4.76 6.13 -8.44
N CYS A 128 3.55 6.10 -9.00
CA CYS A 128 2.90 4.86 -9.41
C CYS A 128 3.43 4.41 -10.78
N MET A 129 4.10 3.27 -10.82
CA MET A 129 4.65 2.66 -12.03
C MET A 129 3.97 1.32 -12.28
N GLU A 130 2.76 1.37 -12.81
CA GLU A 130 1.98 0.19 -13.19
C GLU A 130 2.36 -0.33 -14.57
N GLN A 131 1.95 -1.55 -14.89
CA GLN A 131 2.26 -2.23 -16.15
C GLN A 131 3.76 -2.14 -16.49
N THR A 132 4.59 -2.16 -15.45
CA THR A 132 6.03 -1.99 -15.55
C THR A 132 6.73 -3.28 -15.13
N ASN A 133 7.47 -3.88 -16.05
CA ASN A 133 8.34 -5.01 -15.73
C ASN A 133 9.68 -4.48 -15.21
N PHE A 134 9.90 -4.66 -13.92
CA PHE A 134 11.09 -4.14 -13.25
C PHE A 134 12.41 -4.66 -13.85
N ARG A 135 12.39 -5.84 -14.46
CA ARG A 135 13.55 -6.40 -15.16
C ARG A 135 14.17 -5.45 -16.18
N TYR A 136 13.34 -4.58 -16.79
CA TYR A 136 13.74 -3.65 -17.84
C TYR A 136 13.86 -2.21 -17.37
N VAL A 137 13.66 -1.94 -16.08
CA VAL A 137 13.82 -0.59 -15.51
C VAL A 137 15.32 -0.25 -15.43
N THR A 138 15.65 0.95 -15.91
CA THR A 138 17.02 1.46 -15.94
C THR A 138 17.16 2.75 -15.13
N PRO A 139 18.39 3.19 -14.81
CA PRO A 139 18.61 4.47 -14.12
C PRO A 139 18.02 5.69 -14.85
N GLU A 140 17.85 5.62 -16.18
CA GLU A 140 17.21 6.70 -16.94
C GLU A 140 15.70 6.80 -16.64
N ASP A 141 15.05 5.69 -16.29
CA ASP A 141 13.62 5.67 -15.92
C ASP A 141 13.39 6.21 -14.51
N ILE A 142 14.42 6.15 -13.66
CA ILE A 142 14.36 6.54 -12.25
C ILE A 142 15.39 7.65 -12.02
N PRO A 143 14.98 8.93 -12.02
CA PRO A 143 15.93 10.04 -11.91
C PRO A 143 16.61 10.15 -10.55
N ASP A 144 16.02 9.54 -9.50
CA ASP A 144 16.58 9.59 -8.15
C ASP A 144 17.46 8.37 -7.86
N ALA A 145 18.56 8.58 -7.13
CA ALA A 145 19.32 7.49 -6.54
C ALA A 145 18.56 6.94 -5.32
N LEU A 146 18.32 5.63 -5.27
CA LEU A 146 17.53 5.01 -4.22
C LEU A 146 18.35 4.73 -2.97
N ASP A 147 17.76 5.00 -1.82
CA ASP A 147 18.29 4.66 -0.49
C ASP A 147 17.94 3.24 -0.07
N PHE A 148 16.75 2.79 -0.46
CA PHE A 148 16.19 1.51 -0.05
C PHE A 148 15.25 0.96 -1.13
N ALA A 149 15.27 -0.34 -1.29
CA ALA A 149 14.33 -1.04 -2.15
C ALA A 149 13.81 -2.31 -1.46
N SER A 150 12.51 -2.56 -1.57
CA SER A 150 11.89 -3.82 -1.18
C SER A 150 11.49 -4.64 -2.41
N VAL A 151 11.57 -5.95 -2.30
CA VAL A 151 11.19 -6.88 -3.36
C VAL A 151 10.22 -7.91 -2.79
N ASP A 152 9.00 -7.88 -3.27
CA ASP A 152 7.97 -8.87 -2.93
C ASP A 152 7.25 -9.27 -4.22
N VAL A 153 7.85 -10.17 -4.96
CA VAL A 153 7.38 -10.61 -6.27
C VAL A 153 7.10 -12.11 -6.27
N SER A 154 6.15 -12.51 -7.11
CA SER A 154 5.81 -13.91 -7.38
C SER A 154 6.01 -14.22 -8.85
N PHE A 155 6.24 -15.51 -9.17
CA PHE A 155 6.37 -16.02 -10.53
C PHE A 155 7.56 -15.49 -11.33
N ILE A 156 8.52 -14.82 -10.68
CA ILE A 156 9.76 -14.36 -11.32
C ILE A 156 10.96 -14.72 -10.45
N SER A 157 12.07 -15.09 -11.07
CA SER A 157 13.32 -15.33 -10.34
C SER A 157 13.87 -14.03 -9.77
N LEU A 158 14.25 -14.04 -8.50
CA LEU A 158 14.89 -12.90 -7.83
C LEU A 158 16.18 -12.49 -8.55
N THR A 159 16.91 -13.40 -9.17
CA THR A 159 18.13 -13.09 -9.93
C THR A 159 17.88 -12.12 -11.08
N LYS A 160 16.65 -12.12 -11.66
CA LYS A 160 16.26 -11.19 -12.71
C LYS A 160 15.93 -9.79 -12.19
N ILE A 161 15.66 -9.66 -10.89
CA ILE A 161 15.30 -8.41 -10.23
C ILE A 161 16.50 -7.75 -9.54
N LEU A 162 17.36 -8.54 -8.91
CA LEU A 162 18.43 -8.02 -8.05
C LEU A 162 19.46 -7.19 -8.80
N ILE A 163 19.82 -7.54 -10.03
CA ILE A 163 20.80 -6.78 -10.81
C ILE A 163 20.24 -5.41 -11.19
N PRO A 164 19.03 -5.29 -11.80
CA PRO A 164 18.41 -3.99 -12.03
C PRO A 164 18.25 -3.16 -10.74
N ALA A 165 17.85 -3.78 -9.64
CA ALA A 165 17.71 -3.09 -8.34
C ALA A 165 19.03 -2.51 -7.85
N ARG A 166 20.11 -3.27 -7.93
CA ARG A 166 21.46 -2.82 -7.58
C ARG A 166 21.88 -1.58 -8.38
N ASN A 167 21.56 -1.53 -9.66
CA ASN A 167 21.93 -0.41 -10.53
C ASN A 167 21.19 0.88 -10.19
N LEU A 168 20.04 0.79 -9.51
CA LEU A 168 19.23 1.93 -9.08
C LEU A 168 19.58 2.42 -7.67
N LEU A 169 20.15 1.55 -6.84
CA LEU A 169 20.56 1.91 -5.49
C LEU A 169 21.83 2.72 -5.49
N LYS A 170 21.88 3.76 -4.66
CA LYS A 170 23.11 4.51 -4.41
C LYS A 170 24.11 3.66 -3.60
N ALA A 171 25.39 4.07 -3.59
CA ALA A 171 26.39 3.45 -2.74
C ALA A 171 25.93 3.49 -1.26
N GLY A 172 25.93 2.33 -0.59
CA GLY A 172 25.42 2.18 0.76
C GLY A 172 23.91 2.04 0.88
N GLY A 173 23.17 2.08 -0.24
CA GLY A 173 21.74 1.78 -0.26
C GLY A 173 21.45 0.33 0.14
N ARG A 174 20.25 0.09 0.65
CA ARG A 174 19.83 -1.20 1.20
C ARG A 174 18.62 -1.75 0.46
N TRP A 175 18.45 -3.05 0.48
CA TRP A 175 17.27 -3.74 -0.01
C TRP A 175 16.80 -4.83 0.96
N TYR A 176 15.51 -5.07 0.91
CA TYR A 176 14.83 -6.15 1.62
C TYR A 176 14.11 -7.06 0.60
N VAL A 177 14.33 -8.34 0.71
CA VAL A 177 13.79 -9.35 -0.23
C VAL A 177 12.98 -10.40 0.50
#